data_50231cd67db9a1f210a737e6a50f2078
#
_entry.id   50231cd67db9a1f210a737e6a50f2078
#
_cell.length_a   1.000
_cell.length_b   1.000
_cell.length_c   1.000
_cell.angle_alpha   90.00
_cell.angle_beta   90.00
_cell.angle_gamma   90.00
#
_symmetry.space_group_name_H-M   'P 1'
#
loop_
_entity.id
_entity.type
_entity.pdbx_description
1 polymer ?
#
loop_
_entity_poly.entity_id
_entity_poly.type
_entity_poly.pdbx_seq_one_letter_code
_entity_poly.pdbx_strand_id
1 'polypeptide(L)'
;YALGLQGRSRVFCSEKSVRKLKQMNFTDASETLDELAPVNFLTSRFYAAVDIKLDYKPHVIILTDVMRAPFSAVDPQTEVVQAIGRFRNGVARAYHIANTSDNLQCQTREALERRLTGEENIYNQIRQIQPDGEDEAQARFQALNGMAYKRFVTRDGNRNHFMWDNAWTDEQIKAYYRYPSTLTAAYKSAPFRLTVCTAHYPITDADRLRREKAKMNTRELWREVVGQLAKLQTAHSDMEPAFLQEELGNEFAAIVQAFTILGAKRMEELGYSRSKIEAAMTRTEENVLLTAPKMQEAVYAQYKTGDLVACSEINNFLHRLIVNNGIPFEGRRVDRKVVKLFFEIEDDTKRLGGQKAFLLGKKMFEF
;
A
#
# COMPACT_ATOMS: atom_id res chain seq x y z
N TYR A 1 -3.73 15.36 7.79
CA TYR A 1 -4.39 14.96 9.05
C TYR A 1 -3.35 14.66 10.14
N ALA A 2 -2.40 13.74 9.93
CA ALA A 2 -1.41 13.36 10.96
C ALA A 2 -0.55 14.51 11.51
N LEU A 3 -0.33 15.58 10.75
CA LEU A 3 0.45 16.75 11.19
C LEU A 3 -0.41 17.89 11.77
N GLY A 4 -1.74 17.73 11.88
CA GLY A 4 -2.63 18.77 12.39
C GLY A 4 -2.62 20.07 11.57
N LEU A 5 -2.35 20.00 10.27
CA LEU A 5 -2.23 21.16 9.37
C LEU A 5 -3.54 21.55 8.68
N GLN A 6 -4.68 20.96 9.04
CA GLN A 6 -5.98 21.30 8.47
C GLN A 6 -6.30 22.78 8.70
N GLY A 7 -6.78 23.46 7.64
CA GLY A 7 -7.08 24.91 7.68
C GLY A 7 -5.86 25.83 7.80
N ARG A 8 -4.63 25.24 7.90
CA ARG A 8 -3.37 25.99 7.97
C ARG A 8 -2.44 25.68 6.80
N SER A 9 -2.86 24.81 5.89
CA SER A 9 -2.06 24.40 4.75
C SER A 9 -2.83 24.49 3.44
N ARG A 10 -2.10 24.72 2.33
CA ARG A 10 -2.60 24.75 0.98
C ARG A 10 -1.70 23.92 0.05
N VAL A 11 -2.29 23.28 -0.95
CA VAL A 11 -1.56 22.48 -1.95
C VAL A 11 -1.66 23.15 -3.31
N PHE A 12 -0.52 23.41 -3.92
CA PHE A 12 -0.40 23.96 -5.26
C PHE A 12 0.08 22.88 -6.21
N CYS A 13 -0.78 22.50 -7.17
CA CYS A 13 -0.50 21.38 -8.06
C CYS A 13 -1.22 21.57 -9.42
N SER A 14 -1.11 20.57 -10.31
CA SER A 14 -1.79 20.62 -11.60
C SER A 14 -3.32 20.53 -11.44
N GLU A 15 -4.08 21.08 -12.40
CA GLU A 15 -5.55 21.03 -12.44
C GLU A 15 -6.08 19.60 -12.22
N LYS A 16 -5.48 18.60 -12.88
CA LYS A 16 -5.83 17.19 -12.71
C LYS A 16 -5.67 16.72 -11.26
N SER A 17 -4.59 17.15 -10.59
CA SER A 17 -4.34 16.81 -9.18
C SER A 17 -5.29 17.55 -8.25
N VAL A 18 -5.62 18.83 -8.53
CA VAL A 18 -6.63 19.59 -7.79
C VAL A 18 -7.98 18.88 -7.83
N ARG A 19 -8.43 18.43 -9.01
CA ARG A 19 -9.69 17.68 -9.15
C ARG A 19 -9.68 16.39 -8.32
N LYS A 20 -8.57 15.66 -8.35
CA LYS A 20 -8.40 14.42 -7.56
C LYS A 20 -8.44 14.69 -6.05
N LEU A 21 -7.76 15.73 -5.57
CA LEU A 21 -7.75 16.10 -4.15
C LEU A 21 -9.14 16.52 -3.68
N LYS A 22 -9.89 17.29 -4.47
CA LYS A 22 -11.28 17.66 -4.18
C LYS A 22 -12.20 16.44 -4.07
N GLN A 23 -12.02 15.43 -4.93
CA GLN A 23 -12.76 14.16 -4.82
C GLN A 23 -12.44 13.39 -3.53
N MET A 24 -11.26 13.62 -2.95
CA MET A 24 -10.85 13.06 -1.66
C MET A 24 -11.20 13.97 -0.46
N ASN A 25 -12.12 14.92 -0.64
CA ASN A 25 -12.55 15.91 0.35
C ASN A 25 -11.44 16.86 0.85
N PHE A 26 -10.38 17.06 0.05
CA PHE A 26 -9.37 18.06 0.33
C PHE A 26 -9.64 19.31 -0.53
N THR A 27 -10.16 20.37 0.10
CA THR A 27 -10.62 21.59 -0.59
C THR A 27 -9.55 22.65 -0.80
N ASP A 28 -8.51 22.64 0.04
CA ASP A 28 -7.45 23.66 0.05
C ASP A 28 -6.35 23.36 -0.98
N ALA A 29 -6.77 23.15 -2.24
CA ALA A 29 -5.89 22.90 -3.37
C ALA A 29 -6.19 23.85 -4.53
N SER A 30 -5.14 24.44 -5.11
CA SER A 30 -5.20 25.39 -6.25
C SER A 30 -4.17 25.04 -7.32
N GLU A 31 -4.44 25.43 -8.55
CA GLU A 31 -3.47 25.34 -9.65
C GLU A 31 -2.67 26.64 -9.84
N THR A 32 -3.11 27.73 -9.20
CA THR A 32 -2.49 29.05 -9.24
C THR A 32 -1.98 29.44 -7.85
N LEU A 33 -0.86 30.16 -7.79
CA LEU A 33 -0.27 30.72 -6.57
C LEU A 33 -0.91 32.09 -6.27
N ASP A 34 -2.16 32.07 -5.84
CA ASP A 34 -2.95 33.27 -5.54
C ASP A 34 -2.89 33.69 -4.07
N GLU A 35 -3.18 32.81 -3.16
CA GLU A 35 -3.12 33.02 -1.71
C GLU A 35 -2.29 31.95 -1.02
N LEU A 36 -1.36 32.37 -0.18
CA LEU A 36 -0.51 31.46 0.61
C LEU A 36 -1.09 31.25 2.00
N ALA A 37 -1.06 30.01 2.45
CA ALA A 37 -1.31 29.62 3.84
C ALA A 37 0.00 29.66 4.65
N PRO A 38 -0.05 29.49 5.99
CA PRO A 38 1.17 29.33 6.79
C PRO A 38 2.07 28.18 6.32
N VAL A 39 1.49 27.10 5.80
CA VAL A 39 2.22 25.97 5.20
C VAL A 39 1.71 25.72 3.78
N ASN A 40 2.62 25.69 2.81
CA ASN A 40 2.26 25.53 1.41
C ASN A 40 3.02 24.35 0.79
N PHE A 41 2.31 23.44 0.18
CA PHE A 41 2.87 22.32 -0.55
C PHE A 41 2.87 22.64 -2.05
N LEU A 42 4.05 22.72 -2.64
CA LEU A 42 4.22 23.02 -4.06
C LEU A 42 4.78 21.78 -4.78
N THR A 43 4.18 21.41 -5.91
CA THR A 43 4.72 20.36 -6.77
C THR A 43 5.79 20.93 -7.71
N SER A 44 6.55 20.04 -8.38
CA SER A 44 7.63 20.40 -9.31
C SER A 44 7.22 21.37 -10.42
N ARG A 45 5.91 21.48 -10.72
CA ARG A 45 5.37 22.48 -11.66
C ARG A 45 5.82 23.92 -11.32
N PHE A 46 6.06 24.19 -10.03
CA PHE A 46 6.40 25.52 -9.54
C PHE A 46 7.91 25.78 -9.46
N TYR A 47 8.76 24.81 -9.80
CA TYR A 47 10.22 24.99 -9.77
C TYR A 47 10.73 25.96 -10.85
N ALA A 48 10.07 26.01 -12.00
CA ALA A 48 10.56 26.76 -13.16
C ALA A 48 9.65 27.89 -13.65
N ALA A 49 8.36 27.88 -13.29
CA ALA A 49 7.36 28.68 -14.02
C ALA A 49 6.82 29.91 -13.27
N VAL A 50 7.20 30.14 -12.00
CA VAL A 50 6.55 31.15 -11.16
C VAL A 50 7.58 31.94 -10.36
N ASP A 51 7.42 33.26 -10.32
CA ASP A 51 8.16 34.14 -9.42
C ASP A 51 7.34 34.38 -8.15
N ILE A 52 7.92 34.08 -7.00
CA ILE A 52 7.29 34.26 -5.69
C ILE A 52 7.92 35.50 -5.03
N LYS A 53 7.12 36.55 -4.87
CA LYS A 53 7.51 37.79 -4.20
C LYS A 53 6.75 37.89 -2.88
N LEU A 54 7.47 37.73 -1.77
CA LEU A 54 6.92 37.86 -0.43
C LEU A 54 7.58 39.04 0.27
N ASP A 55 6.90 39.69 1.17
CA ASP A 55 7.43 40.74 2.05
C ASP A 55 8.24 40.19 3.23
N TYR A 56 8.23 38.85 3.41
CA TYR A 56 9.03 38.12 4.38
C TYR A 56 9.86 37.02 3.69
N LYS A 57 10.84 36.47 4.41
CA LYS A 57 11.69 35.36 3.94
C LYS A 57 11.15 34.04 4.48
N PRO A 58 10.60 33.15 3.64
CA PRO A 58 10.08 31.86 4.07
C PRO A 58 11.17 30.84 4.38
N HIS A 59 10.83 29.80 5.12
CA HIS A 59 11.58 28.56 5.16
C HIS A 59 11.11 27.68 3.98
N VAL A 60 12.06 27.14 3.21
CA VAL A 60 11.78 26.23 2.10
C VAL A 60 12.24 24.83 2.48
N ILE A 61 11.35 23.85 2.38
CA ILE A 61 11.65 22.44 2.65
C ILE A 61 11.42 21.65 1.36
N ILE A 62 12.46 21.07 0.82
CA ILE A 62 12.41 20.14 -0.30
C ILE A 62 12.30 18.73 0.27
N LEU A 63 11.35 17.95 -0.20
CA LEU A 63 11.12 16.59 0.24
C LEU A 63 11.37 15.62 -0.91
N THR A 64 12.25 14.65 -0.68
CA THR A 64 12.55 13.58 -1.64
C THR A 64 12.44 12.23 -0.93
N ASP A 65 11.59 11.37 -1.44
CA ASP A 65 11.48 9.98 -1.00
C ASP A 65 11.70 9.04 -2.19
N VAL A 66 12.94 8.68 -2.45
CA VAL A 66 13.29 7.81 -3.59
C VAL A 66 12.81 6.37 -3.42
N MET A 67 12.35 6.01 -2.23
CA MET A 67 11.83 4.67 -1.95
C MET A 67 10.35 4.54 -2.33
N ARG A 68 9.54 5.56 -2.00
CA ARG A 68 8.08 5.59 -2.28
C ARG A 68 7.76 6.30 -3.59
N ALA A 69 8.52 7.33 -3.92
CA ALA A 69 8.29 8.23 -5.04
C ALA A 69 9.62 8.56 -5.73
N PRO A 70 10.23 7.63 -6.48
CA PRO A 70 11.52 7.87 -7.16
C PRO A 70 11.54 9.12 -8.04
N PHE A 71 10.37 9.53 -8.55
CA PHE A 71 10.19 10.76 -9.33
C PHE A 71 10.29 12.05 -8.48
N SER A 72 10.37 11.95 -7.15
CA SER A 72 10.59 13.10 -6.26
C SER A 72 12.06 13.47 -6.14
N ALA A 73 12.97 12.69 -6.71
CA ALA A 73 14.38 13.02 -6.79
C ALA A 73 14.56 14.32 -7.57
N VAL A 74 15.32 15.24 -7.02
CA VAL A 74 15.61 16.56 -7.63
C VAL A 74 17.10 16.74 -7.80
N ASP A 75 17.50 17.45 -8.86
CA ASP A 75 18.90 17.79 -9.07
C ASP A 75 19.33 18.95 -8.16
N PRO A 76 20.29 18.73 -7.24
CA PRO A 76 20.81 19.77 -6.38
C PRO A 76 21.41 20.97 -7.14
N GLN A 77 21.95 20.74 -8.33
CA GLN A 77 22.70 21.75 -9.08
C GLN A 77 21.79 22.64 -9.95
N THR A 78 20.65 22.13 -10.37
CA THR A 78 19.72 22.84 -11.27
C THR A 78 18.35 23.05 -10.61
N GLU A 79 17.61 22.01 -10.32
CA GLU A 79 16.22 22.12 -9.87
C GLU A 79 16.10 22.75 -8.48
N VAL A 80 16.97 22.37 -7.54
CA VAL A 80 16.99 22.96 -6.19
C VAL A 80 17.37 24.44 -6.27
N VAL A 81 18.37 24.78 -7.07
CA VAL A 81 18.80 26.18 -7.28
C VAL A 81 17.65 26.99 -7.88
N GLN A 82 16.96 26.44 -8.88
CA GLN A 82 15.82 27.10 -9.51
C GLN A 82 14.66 27.27 -8.54
N ALA A 83 14.28 26.21 -7.81
CA ALA A 83 13.18 26.27 -6.85
C ALA A 83 13.40 27.34 -5.77
N ILE A 84 14.60 27.40 -5.19
CA ILE A 84 14.95 28.43 -4.19
C ILE A 84 15.01 29.83 -4.84
N GLY A 85 15.54 29.94 -6.05
CA GLY A 85 15.64 31.19 -6.81
C GLY A 85 14.29 31.80 -7.20
N ARG A 86 13.18 31.05 -7.12
CA ARG A 86 11.83 31.59 -7.33
C ARG A 86 11.40 32.58 -6.25
N PHE A 87 11.93 32.47 -5.06
CA PHE A 87 11.70 33.42 -3.98
C PHE A 87 12.56 34.67 -4.16
N ARG A 88 12.04 35.68 -4.90
CA ARG A 88 12.81 36.83 -5.38
C ARG A 88 13.39 37.71 -4.26
N ASN A 89 12.74 37.72 -3.11
CA ASN A 89 13.24 38.44 -1.92
C ASN A 89 14.11 37.55 -1.01
N GLY A 90 14.48 36.35 -1.52
CA GLY A 90 15.27 35.36 -0.80
C GLY A 90 14.48 34.51 0.17
N VAL A 91 15.16 33.56 0.79
CA VAL A 91 14.62 32.62 1.78
C VAL A 91 15.36 32.79 3.12
N ALA A 92 14.70 32.48 4.23
CA ALA A 92 15.33 32.49 5.55
C ALA A 92 16.30 31.32 5.68
N ARG A 93 15.84 30.11 5.32
CA ARG A 93 16.64 28.88 5.24
C ARG A 93 16.01 27.93 4.20
N ALA A 94 16.84 27.11 3.59
CA ALA A 94 16.42 26.01 2.77
C ALA A 94 16.86 24.69 3.43
N TYR A 95 15.98 23.72 3.41
CA TYR A 95 16.21 22.36 3.91
C TYR A 95 15.91 21.36 2.80
N HIS A 96 16.71 20.31 2.73
CA HIS A 96 16.36 19.15 1.91
C HIS A 96 16.30 17.91 2.80
N ILE A 97 15.14 17.34 2.95
CA ILE A 97 14.92 16.07 3.63
C ILE A 97 14.84 15.00 2.57
N ALA A 98 15.80 14.10 2.53
CA ALA A 98 15.90 13.05 1.52
C ALA A 98 16.32 11.74 2.15
N ASN A 99 15.81 10.64 1.60
CA ASN A 99 16.38 9.31 1.81
C ASN A 99 17.26 8.89 0.63
N THR A 100 18.08 7.88 0.84
CA THR A 100 18.93 7.28 -0.18
C THR A 100 18.69 5.76 -0.21
N SER A 101 18.96 5.14 -1.35
CA SER A 101 18.84 3.68 -1.52
C SER A 101 19.88 3.14 -2.49
N ASP A 102 20.73 2.25 -2.01
CA ASP A 102 21.70 1.51 -2.83
C ASP A 102 21.04 0.62 -3.90
N ASN A 103 19.76 0.26 -3.68
CA ASN A 103 18.94 -0.52 -4.62
C ASN A 103 18.40 0.31 -5.80
N LEU A 104 18.60 1.64 -5.83
CA LEU A 104 18.20 2.45 -6.98
C LEU A 104 18.93 1.99 -8.24
N GLN A 105 18.15 1.51 -9.19
CA GLN A 105 18.66 1.12 -10.50
C GLN A 105 18.99 2.38 -11.29
N CYS A 106 20.26 2.62 -11.55
CA CYS A 106 20.71 3.66 -12.45
C CYS A 106 21.63 3.06 -13.52
N GLN A 107 21.55 3.58 -14.73
CA GLN A 107 22.34 3.13 -15.87
C GLN A 107 23.58 4.04 -16.03
N THR A 108 24.70 3.46 -16.49
CA THR A 108 25.79 4.27 -17.00
C THR A 108 25.38 4.92 -18.32
N ARG A 109 26.10 5.97 -18.73
CA ARG A 109 25.83 6.65 -20.00
C ARG A 109 25.87 5.69 -21.18
N GLU A 110 26.88 4.84 -21.23
CA GLU A 110 27.08 3.86 -22.29
C GLU A 110 25.97 2.80 -22.30
N ALA A 111 25.47 2.38 -21.13
CA ALA A 111 24.37 1.42 -21.02
C ALA A 111 23.04 2.05 -21.50
N LEU A 112 22.79 3.31 -21.10
CA LEU A 112 21.63 4.06 -21.55
C LEU A 112 21.65 4.28 -23.06
N GLU A 113 22.78 4.73 -23.62
CA GLU A 113 22.93 4.97 -25.06
C GLU A 113 22.74 3.67 -25.87
N ARG A 114 23.34 2.56 -25.42
CA ARG A 114 23.11 1.24 -26.08
C ARG A 114 21.63 0.84 -26.06
N ARG A 115 20.96 1.01 -24.95
CA ARG A 115 19.53 0.70 -24.84
C ARG A 115 18.70 1.58 -25.76
N LEU A 116 18.87 2.89 -25.71
CA LEU A 116 18.09 3.82 -26.53
C LEU A 116 18.37 3.63 -28.03
N THR A 117 19.63 3.34 -28.41
CA THR A 117 19.98 3.01 -29.79
C THR A 117 19.30 1.72 -30.26
N GLY A 118 19.26 0.70 -29.39
CA GLY A 118 18.51 -0.53 -29.69
C GLY A 118 17.01 -0.30 -29.89
N GLU A 119 16.40 0.47 -28.99
CA GLU A 119 14.99 0.87 -29.11
C GLU A 119 14.71 1.71 -30.37
N GLU A 120 15.64 2.61 -30.74
CA GLU A 120 15.57 3.41 -31.97
C GLU A 120 15.59 2.54 -33.22
N ASN A 121 16.50 1.57 -33.26
CA ASN A 121 16.60 0.65 -34.39
C ASN A 121 15.30 -0.13 -34.59
N ILE A 122 14.72 -0.68 -33.51
CA ILE A 122 13.43 -1.38 -33.56
C ILE A 122 12.32 -0.43 -34.03
N TYR A 123 12.25 0.77 -33.48
CA TYR A 123 11.26 1.80 -33.87
C TYR A 123 11.35 2.12 -35.36
N ASN A 124 12.58 2.32 -35.87
CA ASN A 124 12.81 2.62 -37.29
C ASN A 124 12.47 1.44 -38.19
N GLN A 125 12.75 0.19 -37.80
CA GLN A 125 12.35 -1.01 -38.54
C GLN A 125 10.81 -1.07 -38.68
N ILE A 126 10.06 -0.88 -37.60
CA ILE A 126 8.59 -0.88 -37.65
C ILE A 126 8.08 0.30 -38.52
N ARG A 127 8.72 1.46 -38.44
CA ARG A 127 8.37 2.63 -39.24
C ARG A 127 8.55 2.41 -40.74
N GLN A 128 9.54 1.61 -41.15
CA GLN A 128 9.83 1.31 -42.56
C GLN A 128 8.93 0.26 -43.18
N ILE A 129 8.16 -0.48 -42.37
CA ILE A 129 7.18 -1.45 -42.89
C ILE A 129 6.18 -0.72 -43.78
N GLN A 130 6.04 -1.15 -45.01
CA GLN A 130 5.00 -0.67 -45.92
C GLN A 130 3.73 -1.48 -45.65
N PRO A 131 2.64 -0.87 -45.18
CA PRO A 131 1.41 -1.59 -44.89
C PRO A 131 0.68 -1.97 -46.19
N ASP A 132 0.15 -3.17 -46.21
CA ASP A 132 -0.71 -3.66 -47.29
C ASP A 132 -2.18 -3.53 -46.85
N GLY A 133 -2.68 -2.30 -46.87
CA GLY A 133 -4.05 -1.95 -46.51
C GLY A 133 -4.23 -1.17 -45.21
N GLU A 134 -5.47 -0.79 -44.90
CA GLU A 134 -5.81 0.09 -43.78
C GLU A 134 -5.58 -0.58 -42.41
N ASP A 135 -5.89 -1.87 -42.29
CA ASP A 135 -5.75 -2.61 -41.03
C ASP A 135 -4.27 -2.71 -40.61
N GLU A 136 -3.37 -3.00 -41.56
CA GLU A 136 -1.93 -3.02 -41.29
C GLU A 136 -1.39 -1.61 -40.99
N ALA A 137 -1.88 -0.59 -41.68
CA ALA A 137 -1.52 0.79 -41.41
C ALA A 137 -1.92 1.20 -39.98
N GLN A 138 -3.12 0.82 -39.55
CA GLN A 138 -3.62 1.05 -38.21
C GLN A 138 -2.81 0.28 -37.15
N ALA A 139 -2.50 -0.99 -37.41
CA ALA A 139 -1.68 -1.81 -36.52
C ALA A 139 -0.27 -1.23 -36.36
N ARG A 140 0.38 -0.82 -37.46
CA ARG A 140 1.69 -0.15 -37.44
C ARG A 140 1.63 1.15 -36.63
N PHE A 141 0.61 1.98 -36.84
CA PHE A 141 0.43 3.23 -36.09
C PHE A 141 0.28 2.97 -34.60
N GLN A 142 -0.53 2.00 -34.19
CA GLN A 142 -0.69 1.62 -32.79
C GLN A 142 0.62 1.08 -32.19
N ALA A 143 1.35 0.22 -32.91
CA ALA A 143 2.63 -0.29 -32.48
C ALA A 143 3.64 0.85 -32.21
N LEU A 144 3.80 1.79 -33.16
CA LEU A 144 4.72 2.91 -33.00
C LEU A 144 4.34 3.83 -31.85
N ASN A 145 3.05 4.12 -31.65
CA ASN A 145 2.57 4.96 -30.56
C ASN A 145 2.62 4.26 -29.19
N GLY A 146 2.52 2.94 -29.15
CA GLY A 146 2.65 2.13 -27.93
C GLY A 146 4.10 1.93 -27.47
N MET A 147 5.08 2.17 -28.32
CA MET A 147 6.50 2.01 -27.94
C MET A 147 6.94 3.11 -26.96
N ALA A 148 7.65 2.71 -25.90
CA ALA A 148 8.27 3.63 -24.96
C ALA A 148 9.25 4.62 -25.63
N TYR A 149 9.89 4.18 -26.71
CA TYR A 149 10.81 4.99 -27.50
C TYR A 149 10.13 6.18 -28.20
N LYS A 150 8.80 6.18 -28.41
CA LYS A 150 8.04 7.26 -29.08
C LYS A 150 8.33 8.64 -28.49
N ARG A 151 8.55 8.76 -27.21
CA ARG A 151 8.89 10.02 -26.53
C ARG A 151 10.23 10.63 -26.95
N PHE A 152 11.13 9.81 -27.51
CA PHE A 152 12.45 10.19 -27.99
C PHE A 152 12.48 10.55 -29.48
N VAL A 153 11.30 10.68 -30.09
CA VAL A 153 11.15 10.98 -31.51
C VAL A 153 10.46 12.32 -31.67
N THR A 154 10.99 13.20 -32.54
CA THR A 154 10.37 14.47 -32.89
C THR A 154 9.09 14.24 -33.74
N ARG A 155 8.35 15.31 -33.99
CA ARG A 155 7.17 15.25 -34.88
C ARG A 155 7.54 14.77 -36.29
N ASP A 156 8.73 15.14 -36.77
CA ASP A 156 9.22 14.75 -38.11
C ASP A 156 9.79 13.33 -38.14
N GLY A 157 9.75 12.62 -37.02
CA GLY A 157 10.21 11.25 -36.91
C GLY A 157 11.72 11.08 -36.72
N ASN A 158 12.45 12.14 -36.42
CA ASN A 158 13.87 12.12 -36.12
C ASN A 158 14.15 11.93 -34.63
N ARG A 159 15.40 11.58 -34.29
CA ARG A 159 15.84 11.49 -32.88
C ARG A 159 15.67 12.85 -32.18
N ASN A 160 15.01 12.84 -31.04
CA ASN A 160 14.92 14.00 -30.16
C ASN A 160 16.09 14.01 -29.19
N HIS A 161 17.18 14.69 -29.56
CA HIS A 161 18.39 14.79 -28.76
C HIS A 161 18.14 15.38 -27.37
N PHE A 162 17.22 16.36 -27.27
CA PHE A 162 16.85 16.94 -25.98
C PHE A 162 16.26 15.90 -25.03
N MET A 163 15.40 15.00 -25.51
CA MET A 163 14.86 13.92 -24.69
C MET A 163 15.89 12.87 -24.33
N TRP A 164 16.90 12.66 -25.17
CA TRP A 164 18.02 11.78 -24.86
C TRP A 164 18.87 12.36 -23.73
N ASP A 165 19.18 13.67 -23.79
CA ASP A 165 19.94 14.35 -22.73
C ASP A 165 19.15 14.38 -21.42
N ASN A 166 17.83 14.60 -21.48
CA ASN A 166 16.97 14.48 -20.30
C ASN A 166 17.02 13.08 -19.68
N ALA A 167 16.96 12.01 -20.50
CA ALA A 167 17.05 10.65 -19.99
C ALA A 167 18.41 10.39 -19.28
N TRP A 168 19.49 10.97 -19.79
CA TRP A 168 20.79 10.90 -19.12
C TRP A 168 20.78 11.67 -17.80
N THR A 169 20.23 12.87 -17.80
CA THR A 169 20.09 13.69 -16.59
C THR A 169 19.27 12.96 -15.52
N ASP A 170 18.17 12.30 -15.89
CA ASP A 170 17.36 11.48 -14.99
C ASP A 170 18.20 10.35 -14.34
N GLU A 171 19.06 9.67 -15.12
CA GLU A 171 19.93 8.62 -14.57
C GLU A 171 21.03 9.20 -13.66
N GLN A 172 21.56 10.37 -13.94
CA GLN A 172 22.52 11.07 -13.07
C GLN A 172 21.85 11.47 -11.75
N ILE A 173 20.65 12.04 -11.80
CA ILE A 173 19.90 12.41 -10.60
C ILE A 173 19.65 11.17 -9.72
N LYS A 174 19.21 10.06 -10.30
CA LYS A 174 19.06 8.80 -9.55
C LYS A 174 20.36 8.37 -8.88
N ALA A 175 21.50 8.52 -9.57
CA ALA A 175 22.80 8.14 -9.03
C ALA A 175 23.20 8.97 -7.79
N TYR A 176 22.78 10.25 -7.70
CA TYR A 176 22.99 11.06 -6.50
C TYR A 176 22.34 10.47 -5.26
N TYR A 177 21.15 9.85 -5.40
CA TYR A 177 20.39 9.30 -4.30
C TYR A 177 20.70 7.83 -3.97
N ARG A 178 21.74 7.26 -4.56
CA ARG A 178 22.17 5.91 -4.16
C ARG A 178 22.80 5.88 -2.77
N TYR A 179 23.61 6.88 -2.45
CA TYR A 179 24.32 6.96 -1.18
C TYR A 179 24.28 8.38 -0.60
N PRO A 180 24.30 8.54 0.74
CA PRO A 180 24.37 9.87 1.36
C PRO A 180 25.60 10.66 0.91
N SER A 181 26.72 9.99 0.65
CA SER A 181 27.95 10.61 0.17
C SER A 181 27.83 11.19 -1.24
N THR A 182 27.16 10.50 -2.17
CA THR A 182 26.94 10.98 -3.54
C THR A 182 26.01 12.18 -3.58
N LEU A 183 24.94 12.17 -2.78
CA LEU A 183 24.04 13.31 -2.66
C LEU A 183 24.75 14.53 -2.03
N THR A 184 25.54 14.30 -0.99
CA THR A 184 26.36 15.36 -0.37
C THR A 184 27.36 15.95 -1.36
N ALA A 185 27.99 15.12 -2.18
CA ALA A 185 28.94 15.60 -3.21
C ALA A 185 28.22 16.45 -4.27
N ALA A 186 27.03 16.05 -4.73
CA ALA A 186 26.21 16.82 -5.67
C ALA A 186 25.87 18.21 -5.10
N TYR A 187 25.49 18.30 -3.82
CA TYR A 187 25.24 19.58 -3.14
C TYR A 187 26.49 20.44 -2.96
N LYS A 188 27.66 19.83 -2.72
CA LYS A 188 28.93 20.59 -2.61
C LYS A 188 29.33 21.24 -3.94
N SER A 189 28.90 20.72 -5.06
CA SER A 189 29.12 21.28 -6.40
C SER A 189 28.06 22.36 -6.76
N ALA A 190 27.02 22.52 -5.96
CA ALA A 190 25.97 23.53 -6.13
C ALA A 190 26.34 24.82 -5.33
N PRO A 191 25.78 26.01 -5.66
CA PRO A 191 26.08 27.27 -5.03
C PRO A 191 25.47 27.43 -3.63
N PHE A 192 25.58 26.41 -2.77
CA PHE A 192 25.02 26.40 -1.42
C PHE A 192 26.12 26.29 -0.35
N ARG A 193 25.89 26.99 0.78
CA ARG A 193 26.61 26.70 2.01
C ARG A 193 25.89 25.53 2.70
N LEU A 194 26.47 24.35 2.65
CA LEU A 194 25.84 23.10 3.08
C LEU A 194 26.16 22.75 4.54
N THR A 195 25.14 22.41 5.31
CA THR A 195 25.26 21.70 6.59
C THR A 195 24.54 20.36 6.42
N VAL A 196 25.25 19.25 6.64
CA VAL A 196 24.67 17.89 6.53
C VAL A 196 24.36 17.37 7.92
N CYS A 197 23.13 16.90 8.09
CA CYS A 197 22.69 16.16 9.26
C CYS A 197 22.20 14.79 8.80
N THR A 198 22.83 13.72 9.27
CA THR A 198 22.40 12.36 8.95
C THR A 198 21.63 11.79 10.13
N ALA A 199 20.37 11.45 9.89
CA ALA A 199 19.55 10.70 10.83
C ALA A 199 19.40 9.26 10.33
N HIS A 200 19.80 8.31 11.16
CA HIS A 200 19.53 6.89 10.90
C HIS A 200 18.16 6.54 11.45
N TYR A 201 17.15 6.60 10.59
CA TYR A 201 15.89 5.95 10.90
C TYR A 201 16.02 4.48 10.47
N PRO A 202 15.75 3.52 11.35
CA PRO A 202 15.59 2.15 10.90
C PRO A 202 14.50 2.17 9.82
N ILE A 203 14.79 1.59 8.65
CA ILE A 203 13.76 1.36 7.63
C ILE A 203 12.67 0.58 8.33
N THR A 204 11.46 1.12 8.40
CA THR A 204 10.37 0.40 9.04
C THR A 204 10.19 -0.91 8.31
N ASP A 205 9.90 -1.98 9.04
CA ASP A 205 9.66 -3.29 8.45
C ASP A 205 8.55 -3.22 7.38
N ALA A 206 7.63 -2.26 7.50
CA ALA A 206 6.61 -1.96 6.49
C ALA A 206 7.20 -1.45 5.16
N ASP A 207 8.19 -0.58 5.19
CA ASP A 207 8.85 -0.09 3.96
C ASP A 207 9.68 -1.19 3.29
N ARG A 208 10.29 -2.05 4.09
CA ARG A 208 10.99 -3.24 3.61
C ARG A 208 10.02 -4.19 2.89
N LEU A 209 8.88 -4.48 3.51
CA LEU A 209 7.83 -5.32 2.95
C LEU A 209 7.25 -4.75 1.65
N ARG A 210 7.07 -3.43 1.56
CA ARG A 210 6.63 -2.77 0.32
C ARG A 210 7.60 -3.00 -0.84
N ARG A 211 8.92 -2.93 -0.58
CA ARG A 211 9.95 -3.16 -1.60
C ARG A 211 9.99 -4.61 -2.07
N GLU A 212 9.79 -5.53 -1.15
CA GLU A 212 9.90 -6.96 -1.40
C GLU A 212 8.60 -7.56 -1.94
N LYS A 213 7.45 -6.90 -1.72
CA LYS A 213 6.11 -7.32 -2.16
C LYS A 213 6.06 -7.74 -3.64
N ALA A 214 6.73 -7.01 -4.52
CA ALA A 214 6.76 -7.31 -5.95
C ALA A 214 7.54 -8.59 -6.30
N LYS A 215 8.37 -9.09 -5.38
CA LYS A 215 9.22 -10.28 -5.55
C LYS A 215 8.69 -11.50 -4.81
N MET A 216 7.74 -11.31 -3.89
CA MET A 216 7.19 -12.36 -3.05
C MET A 216 5.93 -12.98 -3.66
N ASN A 217 5.78 -14.29 -3.51
CA ASN A 217 4.47 -14.90 -3.74
C ASN A 217 3.51 -14.58 -2.57
N THR A 218 2.21 -14.78 -2.80
CA THR A 218 1.17 -14.43 -1.83
C THR A 218 1.38 -15.07 -0.45
N ARG A 219 1.86 -16.31 -0.37
CA ARG A 219 2.09 -17.00 0.91
C ARG A 219 3.28 -16.44 1.68
N GLU A 220 4.35 -16.11 0.96
CA GLU A 220 5.54 -15.48 1.54
C GLU A 220 5.20 -14.10 2.09
N LEU A 221 4.44 -13.30 1.34
CA LEU A 221 3.97 -12.00 1.80
C LEU A 221 3.14 -12.12 3.10
N TRP A 222 2.17 -13.04 3.14
CA TRP A 222 1.36 -13.27 4.33
C TRP A 222 2.20 -13.69 5.53
N ARG A 223 3.16 -14.61 5.32
CA ARG A 223 4.07 -15.06 6.39
C ARG A 223 4.89 -13.91 6.96
N GLU A 224 5.46 -13.08 6.09
CA GLU A 224 6.33 -11.97 6.52
C GLU A 224 5.54 -10.90 7.28
N VAL A 225 4.38 -10.47 6.75
CA VAL A 225 3.51 -9.49 7.44
C VAL A 225 3.04 -10.01 8.79
N VAL A 226 2.60 -11.27 8.88
CA VAL A 226 2.19 -11.89 10.15
C VAL A 226 3.38 -11.96 11.13
N GLY A 227 4.58 -12.27 10.64
CA GLY A 227 5.79 -12.27 11.47
C GLY A 227 6.08 -10.89 12.07
N GLN A 228 5.89 -9.82 11.32
CA GLN A 228 6.05 -8.45 11.81
C GLN A 228 4.96 -8.07 12.83
N LEU A 229 3.70 -8.40 12.55
CA LEU A 229 2.60 -8.15 13.49
C LEU A 229 2.81 -8.92 14.82
N ALA A 230 3.31 -10.15 14.78
CA ALA A 230 3.60 -10.93 15.97
C ALA A 230 4.75 -10.31 16.80
N LYS A 231 5.80 -9.79 16.16
CA LYS A 231 6.88 -9.06 16.85
C LYS A 231 6.35 -7.79 17.53
N LEU A 232 5.44 -7.06 16.87
CA LEU A 232 4.84 -5.86 17.45
C LEU A 232 4.03 -6.14 18.71
N GLN A 233 3.34 -7.29 18.78
CA GLN A 233 2.61 -7.71 19.99
C GLN A 233 3.54 -7.99 21.17
N THR A 234 4.80 -8.34 20.91
CA THR A 234 5.80 -8.65 21.95
C THR A 234 6.72 -7.47 22.27
N ALA A 235 6.67 -6.39 21.50
CA ALA A 235 7.50 -5.22 21.71
C ALA A 235 6.98 -4.36 22.87
N HIS A 236 7.89 -3.95 23.75
CA HIS A 236 7.57 -3.18 24.98
C HIS A 236 7.71 -1.67 24.81
N SER A 237 7.76 -1.13 23.59
CA SER A 237 7.94 0.29 23.29
C SER A 237 6.64 0.94 22.83
N ASP A 238 6.22 2.04 23.46
CA ASP A 238 4.87 2.61 23.34
C ASP A 238 4.57 3.41 22.05
N MET A 239 5.56 3.86 21.31
CA MET A 239 5.34 4.72 20.13
C MET A 239 5.59 4.08 18.76
N GLU A 240 6.61 3.24 18.60
CA GLU A 240 6.91 2.57 17.34
C GLU A 240 5.86 1.52 16.91
N PRO A 241 5.31 0.71 17.84
CA PRO A 241 4.32 -0.31 17.49
C PRO A 241 3.04 0.25 16.89
N ALA A 242 2.51 1.37 17.43
CA ALA A 242 1.26 1.97 16.96
C ALA A 242 1.37 2.50 15.53
N PHE A 243 2.45 3.20 15.22
CA PHE A 243 2.70 3.74 13.88
C PHE A 243 2.89 2.63 12.83
N LEU A 244 3.67 1.60 13.17
CA LEU A 244 3.90 0.47 12.26
C LEU A 244 2.62 -0.36 12.07
N GLN A 245 1.80 -0.52 13.11
CA GLN A 245 0.51 -1.20 12.99
C GLN A 245 -0.46 -0.42 12.11
N GLU A 246 -0.47 0.91 12.19
CA GLU A 246 -1.27 1.76 11.31
C GLU A 246 -0.77 1.67 9.85
N GLU A 247 0.53 1.73 9.60
CA GLU A 247 1.11 1.59 8.26
C GLU A 247 0.83 0.21 7.65
N LEU A 248 0.99 -0.86 8.42
CA LEU A 248 0.66 -2.22 7.97
C LEU A 248 -0.84 -2.36 7.74
N GLY A 249 -1.68 -1.74 8.58
CA GLY A 249 -3.13 -1.71 8.43
C GLY A 249 -3.57 -1.04 7.13
N ASN A 250 -2.96 0.06 6.75
CA ASN A 250 -3.25 0.78 5.51
C ASN A 250 -2.82 0.01 4.26
N GLU A 251 -1.68 -0.67 4.29
CA GLU A 251 -1.12 -1.38 3.12
C GLU A 251 -1.61 -2.84 3.01
N PHE A 252 -1.80 -3.51 4.13
CA PHE A 252 -2.10 -4.94 4.21
C PHE A 252 -3.39 -5.23 5.02
N ALA A 253 -4.41 -4.40 4.89
CA ALA A 253 -5.64 -4.44 5.67
C ALA A 253 -6.23 -5.85 5.84
N ALA A 254 -6.30 -6.65 4.77
CA ALA A 254 -6.81 -8.02 4.81
C ALA A 254 -5.96 -8.96 5.68
N ILE A 255 -4.63 -8.77 5.71
CA ILE A 255 -3.73 -9.59 6.52
C ILE A 255 -3.84 -9.19 8.00
N VAL A 256 -3.91 -7.88 8.26
CA VAL A 256 -4.06 -7.35 9.62
C VAL A 256 -5.40 -7.79 10.22
N GLN A 257 -6.49 -7.71 9.46
CA GLN A 257 -7.81 -8.21 9.89
C GLN A 257 -7.76 -9.70 10.20
N ALA A 258 -7.19 -10.51 9.31
CA ALA A 258 -7.04 -11.95 9.53
C ALA A 258 -6.20 -12.26 10.78
N PHE A 259 -5.11 -11.53 10.99
CA PHE A 259 -4.26 -11.66 12.17
C PHE A 259 -5.02 -11.33 13.47
N THR A 260 -5.83 -10.27 13.45
CA THR A 260 -6.65 -9.86 14.61
C THR A 260 -7.68 -10.94 14.98
N ILE A 261 -8.30 -11.59 13.98
CA ILE A 261 -9.35 -12.60 14.20
C ILE A 261 -8.77 -13.98 14.58
N LEU A 262 -7.70 -14.41 13.89
CA LEU A 262 -7.19 -15.78 13.97
C LEU A 262 -5.91 -15.91 14.81
N GLY A 263 -5.12 -14.85 14.94
CA GLY A 263 -3.80 -14.84 15.54
C GLY A 263 -2.72 -15.53 14.70
N ALA A 264 -1.45 -15.27 15.04
CA ALA A 264 -0.28 -15.75 14.28
C ALA A 264 -0.26 -17.29 14.18
N LYS A 265 -0.46 -17.99 15.32
CA LYS A 265 -0.38 -19.46 15.39
C LYS A 265 -1.38 -20.14 14.43
N ARG A 266 -2.63 -19.64 14.39
CA ARG A 266 -3.64 -20.22 13.53
C ARG A 266 -3.36 -19.97 12.06
N MET A 267 -2.83 -18.80 11.71
CA MET A 267 -2.43 -18.48 10.34
C MET A 267 -1.26 -19.35 9.86
N GLU A 268 -0.32 -19.67 10.75
CA GLU A 268 0.78 -20.61 10.48
C GLU A 268 0.27 -22.03 10.24
N GLU A 269 -0.64 -22.56 11.09
CA GLU A 269 -1.28 -23.87 10.90
C GLU A 269 -2.02 -23.97 9.56
N LEU A 270 -2.57 -22.87 9.06
CA LEU A 270 -3.22 -22.78 7.76
C LEU A 270 -2.23 -22.62 6.58
N GLY A 271 -0.92 -22.59 6.89
CA GLY A 271 0.17 -22.50 5.91
C GLY A 271 0.15 -21.19 5.12
N TYR A 272 -0.36 -20.10 5.71
CA TYR A 272 -0.50 -18.77 5.09
C TYR A 272 -1.26 -18.80 3.76
N SER A 273 -2.16 -19.76 3.59
CA SER A 273 -3.00 -19.87 2.41
C SER A 273 -4.19 -18.93 2.50
N ARG A 274 -4.26 -17.92 1.63
CA ARG A 274 -5.33 -16.91 1.62
C ARG A 274 -6.73 -17.55 1.67
N SER A 275 -7.01 -18.54 0.81
CA SER A 275 -8.32 -19.18 0.76
C SER A 275 -8.69 -19.96 2.03
N LYS A 276 -7.68 -20.62 2.67
CA LYS A 276 -7.92 -21.32 3.95
C LYS A 276 -8.13 -20.33 5.10
N ILE A 277 -7.40 -19.20 5.09
CA ILE A 277 -7.52 -18.15 6.10
C ILE A 277 -8.89 -17.46 5.98
N GLU A 278 -9.32 -17.04 4.79
CA GLU A 278 -10.65 -16.45 4.57
C GLU A 278 -11.76 -17.39 5.03
N ALA A 279 -11.67 -18.68 4.70
CA ALA A 279 -12.64 -19.68 5.18
C ALA A 279 -12.62 -19.88 6.71
N ALA A 280 -11.45 -19.74 7.34
CA ALA A 280 -11.32 -19.82 8.80
C ALA A 280 -11.89 -18.59 9.49
N MET A 281 -11.66 -17.38 8.93
CA MET A 281 -12.24 -16.13 9.41
C MET A 281 -13.76 -16.19 9.40
N THR A 282 -14.38 -16.55 8.27
CA THR A 282 -15.83 -16.71 8.15
C THR A 282 -16.38 -17.67 9.20
N ARG A 283 -15.72 -18.81 9.43
CA ARG A 283 -16.13 -19.76 10.48
C ARG A 283 -16.02 -19.19 11.89
N THR A 284 -14.99 -18.37 12.15
CA THR A 284 -14.81 -17.74 13.46
C THR A 284 -15.88 -16.70 13.71
N GLU A 285 -16.21 -15.87 12.73
CA GLU A 285 -17.29 -14.88 12.79
C GLU A 285 -18.65 -15.56 12.98
N GLU A 286 -18.94 -16.62 12.21
CA GLU A 286 -20.15 -17.44 12.40
C GLU A 286 -20.23 -18.03 13.83
N ASN A 287 -19.11 -18.56 14.35
CA ASN A 287 -19.06 -19.12 15.68
C ASN A 287 -19.31 -18.08 16.77
N VAL A 288 -18.78 -16.86 16.62
CA VAL A 288 -19.04 -15.74 17.55
C VAL A 288 -20.52 -15.41 17.59
N LEU A 289 -21.18 -15.35 16.44
CA LEU A 289 -22.63 -15.10 16.37
C LEU A 289 -23.45 -16.26 16.97
N LEU A 290 -23.06 -17.50 16.68
CA LEU A 290 -23.70 -18.70 17.18
C LEU A 290 -23.54 -18.88 18.69
N THR A 291 -22.43 -18.40 19.27
CA THR A 291 -22.16 -18.47 20.70
C THR A 291 -22.54 -17.20 21.47
N ALA A 292 -23.31 -16.30 20.87
CA ALA A 292 -23.85 -15.13 21.56
C ALA A 292 -24.68 -15.52 22.80
N PRO A 293 -24.71 -14.72 23.88
CA PRO A 293 -25.41 -15.08 25.14
C PRO A 293 -26.84 -15.59 24.95
N LYS A 294 -27.63 -14.91 24.13
CA LYS A 294 -29.00 -15.34 23.79
C LYS A 294 -29.08 -16.74 23.18
N MET A 295 -28.10 -17.10 22.35
CA MET A 295 -28.04 -18.44 21.75
C MET A 295 -27.66 -19.48 22.79
N GLN A 296 -26.72 -19.17 23.65
CA GLN A 296 -26.30 -20.06 24.76
C GLN A 296 -27.44 -20.31 25.71
N GLU A 297 -28.17 -19.27 26.18
CA GLU A 297 -29.31 -19.36 27.04
C GLU A 297 -30.42 -20.29 26.43
N ALA A 298 -30.74 -20.07 25.16
CA ALA A 298 -31.77 -20.88 24.48
C ALA A 298 -31.36 -22.35 24.34
N VAL A 299 -30.08 -22.62 24.01
CA VAL A 299 -29.56 -23.99 23.88
C VAL A 299 -29.47 -24.68 25.22
N TYR A 300 -29.06 -24.01 26.29
CA TYR A 300 -28.95 -24.57 27.63
C TYR A 300 -30.30 -24.68 28.39
N ALA A 301 -31.32 -23.92 27.95
CA ALA A 301 -32.68 -24.12 28.37
C ALA A 301 -33.30 -25.40 27.77
N GLN A 302 -32.94 -25.71 26.50
CA GLN A 302 -33.47 -26.87 25.79
C GLN A 302 -32.76 -28.16 26.15
N TYR A 303 -31.43 -28.15 26.34
CA TYR A 303 -30.61 -29.34 26.54
C TYR A 303 -29.74 -29.27 27.81
N LYS A 304 -29.54 -30.42 28.44
CA LYS A 304 -28.73 -30.54 29.66
C LYS A 304 -27.59 -31.53 29.47
N THR A 305 -26.55 -31.41 30.33
CA THR A 305 -25.50 -32.41 30.43
C THR A 305 -26.09 -33.78 30.77
N GLY A 306 -25.67 -34.81 30.06
CA GLY A 306 -26.20 -36.18 30.19
C GLY A 306 -27.33 -36.52 29.24
N ASP A 307 -27.91 -35.56 28.52
CA ASP A 307 -28.98 -35.81 27.55
C ASP A 307 -28.47 -36.62 26.35
N LEU A 308 -29.22 -37.66 25.98
CA LEU A 308 -29.00 -38.38 24.73
C LEU A 308 -30.04 -37.87 23.70
N VAL A 309 -29.55 -37.11 22.70
CA VAL A 309 -30.43 -36.39 21.74
C VAL A 309 -30.13 -36.82 20.32
N ALA A 310 -31.17 -37.05 19.52
CA ALA A 310 -31.01 -37.39 18.11
C ALA A 310 -30.40 -36.21 17.31
N CYS A 311 -29.46 -36.51 16.44
CA CYS A 311 -28.79 -35.46 15.62
C CYS A 311 -29.78 -34.67 14.76
N SER A 312 -30.84 -35.28 14.28
CA SER A 312 -31.89 -34.61 13.50
C SER A 312 -32.67 -33.59 14.34
N GLU A 313 -32.93 -33.90 15.61
CA GLU A 313 -33.62 -33.01 16.55
C GLU A 313 -32.77 -31.77 16.86
N ILE A 314 -31.51 -31.99 17.20
CA ILE A 314 -30.53 -30.89 17.44
C ILE A 314 -30.47 -29.98 16.23
N ASN A 315 -30.29 -30.54 15.03
CA ASN A 315 -30.16 -29.74 13.81
C ASN A 315 -31.43 -28.90 13.54
N ASN A 316 -32.62 -29.49 13.73
CA ASN A 316 -33.88 -28.78 13.54
C ASN A 316 -34.09 -27.66 14.59
N PHE A 317 -33.68 -27.90 15.81
CA PHE A 317 -33.74 -26.90 16.88
C PHE A 317 -32.80 -25.73 16.59
N LEU A 318 -31.49 -26.02 16.32
CA LEU A 318 -30.50 -25.02 16.02
C LEU A 318 -30.84 -24.24 14.75
N HIS A 319 -31.37 -24.88 13.73
CA HIS A 319 -31.82 -24.20 12.51
C HIS A 319 -32.94 -23.18 12.82
N ARG A 320 -33.93 -23.54 13.56
CA ARG A 320 -35.04 -22.63 13.99
C ARG A 320 -34.47 -21.47 14.81
N LEU A 321 -33.54 -21.75 15.72
CA LEU A 321 -32.93 -20.74 16.59
C LEU A 321 -32.14 -19.72 15.80
N ILE A 322 -31.32 -20.16 14.81
CA ILE A 322 -30.53 -19.32 13.91
C ILE A 322 -31.44 -18.41 13.08
N VAL A 323 -32.48 -18.97 12.48
CA VAL A 323 -33.45 -18.22 11.67
C VAL A 323 -34.19 -17.18 12.51
N ASN A 324 -34.68 -17.57 13.70
CA ASN A 324 -35.43 -16.66 14.57
C ASN A 324 -34.60 -15.50 15.12
N ASN A 325 -33.28 -15.67 15.23
CA ASN A 325 -32.37 -14.61 15.67
C ASN A 325 -31.75 -13.82 14.51
N GLY A 326 -32.17 -14.08 13.26
CA GLY A 326 -31.68 -13.35 12.08
C GLY A 326 -30.17 -13.48 11.84
N ILE A 327 -29.54 -14.58 12.31
CA ILE A 327 -28.15 -14.83 12.12
C ILE A 327 -27.92 -15.18 10.65
N PRO A 328 -27.05 -14.42 9.91
CA PRO A 328 -26.77 -14.73 8.52
C PRO A 328 -26.00 -16.06 8.44
N PHE A 329 -26.67 -17.06 7.88
CA PHE A 329 -26.12 -18.39 7.68
C PHE A 329 -26.21 -18.72 6.19
N GLU A 330 -25.17 -18.37 5.45
CA GLU A 330 -25.12 -18.53 3.99
C GLU A 330 -25.18 -20.00 3.59
N GLY A 331 -26.39 -20.45 3.16
CA GLY A 331 -26.62 -21.61 2.29
C GLY A 331 -26.17 -22.98 2.80
N ARG A 332 -25.63 -23.11 4.00
CA ARG A 332 -25.24 -24.39 4.61
C ARG A 332 -26.37 -24.92 5.52
N ARG A 333 -26.70 -26.20 5.36
CA ARG A 333 -27.53 -26.90 6.39
C ARG A 333 -26.76 -26.81 7.71
N VAL A 334 -27.43 -26.37 8.77
CA VAL A 334 -26.87 -26.44 10.14
C VAL A 334 -26.39 -27.86 10.36
N ASP A 335 -25.06 -28.02 10.44
CA ASP A 335 -24.47 -29.33 10.65
C ASP A 335 -24.52 -29.66 12.14
N ARG A 336 -24.77 -30.95 12.43
CA ARG A 336 -24.66 -31.52 13.77
C ARG A 336 -23.39 -31.13 14.55
N LYS A 337 -22.38 -30.62 13.84
CA LYS A 337 -21.14 -30.10 14.47
C LYS A 337 -21.33 -28.79 15.22
N VAL A 338 -22.40 -28.05 14.96
CA VAL A 338 -22.69 -26.78 15.65
C VAL A 338 -22.98 -27.01 17.13
N VAL A 339 -23.57 -28.14 17.51
CA VAL A 339 -23.79 -28.46 18.91
C VAL A 339 -22.47 -28.57 19.72
N LYS A 340 -21.35 -28.90 19.07
CA LYS A 340 -20.01 -28.93 19.68
C LYS A 340 -19.51 -27.57 20.13
N LEU A 341 -20.13 -26.48 19.70
CA LEU A 341 -19.85 -25.15 20.22
C LEU A 341 -20.44 -24.93 21.62
N PHE A 342 -21.42 -25.72 22.02
CA PHE A 342 -22.16 -25.58 23.27
C PHE A 342 -21.86 -26.68 24.27
N PHE A 343 -21.65 -27.93 23.79
CA PHE A 343 -21.40 -29.09 24.61
C PHE A 343 -20.20 -29.92 24.13
N GLU A 344 -19.45 -30.48 25.06
CA GLU A 344 -18.59 -31.62 24.77
C GLU A 344 -19.46 -32.81 24.34
N ILE A 345 -19.02 -33.58 23.37
CA ILE A 345 -19.72 -34.79 22.96
C ILE A 345 -18.98 -35.98 23.57
N GLU A 346 -19.57 -36.59 24.60
CA GLU A 346 -18.98 -37.73 25.29
C GLU A 346 -19.01 -38.99 24.42
N ASP A 347 -20.10 -39.19 23.65
CA ASP A 347 -20.21 -40.33 22.74
C ASP A 347 -21.00 -39.92 21.49
N ASP A 348 -20.43 -40.13 20.31
CA ASP A 348 -21.05 -39.86 19.01
C ASP A 348 -21.42 -41.13 18.23
N THR A 349 -21.28 -42.32 18.86
CA THR A 349 -21.59 -43.62 18.27
C THR A 349 -23.00 -44.11 18.65
N LYS A 350 -23.65 -43.49 19.66
CA LYS A 350 -24.98 -43.89 20.16
C LYS A 350 -26.09 -43.65 19.15
N ARG A 351 -27.16 -44.43 19.31
CA ARG A 351 -28.37 -44.32 18.51
C ARG A 351 -29.58 -44.19 19.40
N LEU A 352 -30.56 -43.36 19.00
CA LEU A 352 -31.84 -43.19 19.63
C LEU A 352 -32.91 -43.45 18.57
N GLY A 353 -33.80 -44.43 18.78
CA GLY A 353 -34.81 -44.79 17.80
C GLY A 353 -34.25 -45.16 16.41
N GLY A 354 -33.05 -45.77 16.34
CA GLY A 354 -32.40 -46.12 15.08
C GLY A 354 -31.59 -44.97 14.42
N GLN A 355 -31.78 -43.73 14.87
CA GLN A 355 -31.09 -42.57 14.37
C GLN A 355 -29.79 -42.29 15.16
N LYS A 356 -28.80 -41.66 14.51
CA LYS A 356 -27.56 -41.22 15.19
C LYS A 356 -27.92 -40.17 16.24
N ALA A 357 -27.37 -40.34 17.45
CA ALA A 357 -27.58 -39.44 18.58
C ALA A 357 -26.24 -39.03 19.22
N PHE A 358 -26.25 -37.90 19.91
CA PHE A 358 -25.12 -37.43 20.71
C PHE A 358 -25.48 -37.56 22.21
N LEU A 359 -24.54 -38.07 22.99
CA LEU A 359 -24.56 -37.92 24.43
C LEU A 359 -23.83 -36.58 24.76
N LEU A 360 -24.61 -35.63 25.30
CA LEU A 360 -24.14 -34.27 25.60
C LEU A 360 -23.38 -34.30 26.94
N GLY A 361 -22.10 -33.95 26.89
CA GLY A 361 -21.23 -33.86 28.05
C GLY A 361 -21.24 -32.46 28.68
N LYS A 362 -20.07 -32.02 29.16
CA LYS A 362 -19.90 -30.74 29.84
C LYS A 362 -20.28 -29.56 28.93
N LYS A 363 -20.90 -28.54 29.51
CA LYS A 363 -21.17 -27.26 28.84
C LYS A 363 -19.85 -26.55 28.55
N MET A 364 -19.71 -25.95 27.36
CA MET A 364 -18.53 -25.22 26.95
C MET A 364 -18.44 -23.82 27.58
N PHE A 365 -19.58 -23.27 28.03
CA PHE A 365 -19.66 -21.98 28.71
C PHE A 365 -20.40 -22.17 30.03
N GLU A 366 -19.81 -21.68 31.12
CA GLU A 366 -20.41 -21.57 32.45
C GLU A 366 -20.91 -20.14 32.64
N PHE A 367 -22.17 -19.96 33.10
CA PHE A 367 -22.73 -18.67 33.48
C PHE A 367 -22.48 -18.40 34.95
#